data_465ef6089ef9124d12730efa2e8b18c6
#
_entry.id   465ef6089ef9124d12730efa2e8b18c6
#
_cell.length_a   1.000
_cell.length_b   1.000
_cell.length_c   1.000
_cell.angle_alpha   90.00
_cell.angle_beta   90.00
_cell.angle_gamma   90.00
#
_symmetry.space_group_name_H-M   'P 1'
#
loop_
_entity.id
_entity.type
_entity.pdbx_description
1 polymer ?
#
loop_
_entity_poly.entity_id
_entity_poly.type
_entity_poly.pdbx_seq_one_letter_code
_entity_poly.pdbx_strand_id
1 'polypeptide(L)'
;MTRVLFLLLALAASGPASGAVGDPALQLPDPAQEERAREIGRELRCLVCQNQSIEDSDADLARDLRRIVREQVAAGRSDGEVKGFVHERYGDFVLLRPRFTAATALLWATPAVALLAGALLFRAGRRQRPSDGAAAAAALTEAERARLARLETAGGGDKPA
;
A
#
# COMPACT_ATOMS: atom_id res chain seq x y z
N MET A 1 30.98 10.97 19.21
CA MET A 1 29.85 10.06 19.42
C MET A 1 28.72 10.70 20.23
N THR A 2 29.02 11.47 21.27
CA THR A 2 28.01 12.12 22.15
C THR A 2 27.11 13.13 21.42
N ARG A 3 27.64 13.91 20.45
CA ARG A 3 26.86 14.90 19.67
C ARG A 3 25.84 14.27 18.73
N VAL A 4 26.13 13.09 18.16
CA VAL A 4 25.21 12.35 17.29
C VAL A 4 24.08 11.73 18.11
N LEU A 5 24.38 11.28 19.33
CA LEU A 5 23.38 10.73 20.25
C LEU A 5 22.38 11.80 20.69
N PHE A 6 22.83 13.03 20.96
CA PHE A 6 21.95 14.18 21.30
C PHE A 6 21.06 14.60 20.13
N LEU A 7 21.59 14.55 18.88
CA LEU A 7 20.80 14.85 17.67
C LEU A 7 19.70 13.78 17.42
N LEU A 8 20.03 12.51 17.64
CA LEU A 8 19.06 11.42 17.52
C LEU A 8 17.98 11.47 18.62
N LEU A 9 18.35 11.85 19.82
CA LEU A 9 17.42 12.01 20.94
C LEU A 9 16.47 13.22 20.74
N ALA A 10 16.99 14.32 20.15
CA ALA A 10 16.17 15.48 19.82
C ALA A 10 15.16 15.21 18.69
N LEU A 11 15.52 14.36 17.73
CA LEU A 11 14.63 13.95 16.64
C LEU A 11 13.49 13.02 17.12
N ALA A 12 13.75 12.23 18.18
CA ALA A 12 12.74 11.34 18.77
C ALA A 12 11.68 12.09 19.61
N ALA A 13 11.95 13.33 20.01
CA ALA A 13 11.03 14.17 20.78
C ALA A 13 10.03 14.95 19.91
N SER A 14 10.15 14.89 18.58
CA SER A 14 9.17 15.48 17.66
C SER A 14 7.94 14.57 17.58
N GLY A 15 7.09 14.61 18.61
CA GLY A 15 5.77 14.02 18.52
C GLY A 15 4.98 14.61 17.36
N PRO A 16 4.03 13.88 16.73
CA PRO A 16 3.18 14.42 15.69
C PRO A 16 2.44 15.62 16.28
N ALA A 17 2.70 16.81 15.76
CA ALA A 17 1.88 17.98 15.99
C ALA A 17 0.53 17.73 15.31
N SER A 18 -0.38 17.06 16.02
CA SER A 18 -1.78 16.97 15.61
C SER A 18 -2.37 18.36 15.74
N GLY A 19 -2.24 19.16 14.70
CA GLY A 19 -3.03 20.36 14.51
C GLY A 19 -4.48 19.91 14.43
N ALA A 20 -5.21 20.02 15.55
CA ALA A 20 -6.63 19.78 15.58
C ALA A 20 -7.30 20.87 14.74
N VAL A 21 -7.49 20.58 13.45
CA VAL A 21 -8.39 21.33 12.59
C VAL A 21 -9.81 20.98 13.04
N GLY A 22 -10.34 21.70 14.00
CA GLY A 22 -11.68 21.43 14.53
C GLY A 22 -12.29 22.68 15.13
N ASP A 23 -13.51 22.98 14.76
CA ASP A 23 -14.28 24.05 15.39
C ASP A 23 -14.62 23.61 16.84
N PRO A 24 -14.11 24.29 17.88
CA PRO A 24 -14.42 23.96 19.27
C PRO A 24 -15.93 23.96 19.58
N ALA A 25 -16.71 24.75 18.84
CA ALA A 25 -18.16 24.84 18.99
C ALA A 25 -18.92 23.58 18.56
N LEU A 26 -18.27 22.71 17.78
CA LEU A 26 -18.87 21.46 17.29
C LEU A 26 -18.50 20.26 18.18
N GLN A 27 -17.63 20.42 19.18
CA GLN A 27 -17.17 19.30 19.99
C GLN A 27 -18.28 18.77 20.89
N LEU A 28 -18.33 17.46 21.05
CA LEU A 28 -19.25 16.81 21.97
C LEU A 28 -18.81 17.02 23.44
N PRO A 29 -19.76 17.16 24.38
CA PRO A 29 -19.43 17.33 25.80
C PRO A 29 -18.72 16.13 26.41
N ASP A 30 -18.98 14.93 25.90
CA ASP A 30 -18.32 13.70 26.33
C ASP A 30 -17.03 13.49 25.52
N PRO A 31 -15.84 13.51 26.16
CA PRO A 31 -14.57 13.32 25.47
C PRO A 31 -14.44 11.97 24.73
N ALA A 32 -15.07 10.91 25.27
CA ALA A 32 -15.03 9.59 24.63
C ALA A 32 -15.86 9.56 23.33
N GLN A 33 -17.02 10.22 23.34
CA GLN A 33 -17.84 10.38 22.15
C GLN A 33 -17.16 11.29 21.11
N GLU A 34 -16.51 12.34 21.55
CA GLU A 34 -15.78 13.25 20.66
C GLU A 34 -14.60 12.52 19.97
N GLU A 35 -13.78 11.76 20.72
CA GLU A 35 -12.70 11.00 20.10
C GLU A 35 -13.23 9.96 19.12
N ARG A 36 -14.32 9.27 19.47
CA ARG A 36 -14.99 8.34 18.56
C ARG A 36 -15.49 9.03 17.29
N ALA A 37 -16.07 10.23 17.41
CA ALA A 37 -16.52 11.01 16.26
C ALA A 37 -15.34 11.41 15.34
N ARG A 38 -14.19 11.77 15.93
CA ARG A 38 -12.96 12.07 15.20
C ARG A 38 -12.40 10.84 14.49
N GLU A 39 -12.41 9.67 15.14
CA GLU A 39 -11.97 8.43 14.49
C GLU A 39 -12.81 8.12 13.25
N ILE A 40 -14.14 8.24 13.35
CA ILE A 40 -15.04 8.10 12.21
C ILE A 40 -14.72 9.14 11.13
N GLY A 41 -14.48 10.40 11.53
CA GLY A 41 -14.14 11.50 10.63
C GLY A 41 -12.85 11.27 9.85
N ARG A 42 -11.84 10.64 10.45
CA ARG A 42 -10.57 10.25 9.77
C ARG A 42 -10.78 9.17 8.70
N GLU A 43 -11.86 8.40 8.77
CA GLU A 43 -12.19 7.38 7.77
C GLU A 43 -13.09 7.91 6.64
N LEU A 44 -13.65 9.10 6.78
CA LEU A 44 -14.51 9.74 5.80
C LEU A 44 -13.73 10.78 4.97
N ARG A 45 -13.95 10.78 3.67
CA ARG A 45 -13.29 11.67 2.71
C ARG A 45 -14.04 13.00 2.61
N CYS A 46 -13.30 14.08 2.59
CA CYS A 46 -13.82 15.37 2.15
C CYS A 46 -14.03 15.33 0.63
N LEU A 47 -15.28 15.53 0.20
CA LEU A 47 -15.67 15.34 -1.21
C LEU A 47 -15.17 16.44 -2.16
N VAL A 48 -14.75 17.58 -1.61
CA VAL A 48 -14.24 18.75 -2.36
C VAL A 48 -12.73 18.93 -2.20
N CYS A 49 -12.05 17.99 -1.53
CA CYS A 49 -10.62 18.06 -1.23
C CYS A 49 -9.83 17.00 -2.00
N GLN A 50 -8.50 17.18 -2.07
CA GLN A 50 -7.61 16.20 -2.68
C GLN A 50 -7.27 15.08 -1.68
N ASN A 51 -8.18 14.10 -1.54
CA ASN A 51 -7.97 12.87 -0.76
C ASN A 51 -7.71 13.07 0.75
N GLN A 52 -8.16 14.19 1.31
CA GLN A 52 -8.11 14.45 2.76
C GLN A 52 -9.32 13.87 3.47
N SER A 53 -9.17 13.55 4.76
CA SER A 53 -10.30 13.22 5.61
C SER A 53 -11.14 14.47 5.91
N ILE A 54 -12.38 14.26 6.34
CA ILE A 54 -13.20 15.39 6.82
C ILE A 54 -12.63 15.99 8.11
N GLU A 55 -11.82 15.25 8.86
CA GLU A 55 -11.21 15.73 10.11
C GLU A 55 -9.98 16.61 9.84
N ASP A 56 -9.29 16.40 8.71
CA ASP A 56 -8.09 17.14 8.31
C ASP A 56 -8.38 18.31 7.34
N SER A 57 -9.65 18.53 6.99
CA SER A 57 -10.06 19.53 5.99
C SER A 57 -10.79 20.69 6.61
N ASP A 58 -10.43 21.92 6.18
CA ASP A 58 -11.11 23.19 6.55
C ASP A 58 -12.28 23.56 5.63
N ALA A 59 -12.59 22.76 4.62
CA ALA A 59 -13.68 23.03 3.71
C ALA A 59 -15.04 23.04 4.44
N ASP A 60 -15.95 23.90 4.01
CA ASP A 60 -17.28 24.02 4.61
C ASP A 60 -18.04 22.70 4.61
N LEU A 61 -17.98 21.96 3.50
CA LEU A 61 -18.59 20.63 3.41
C LEU A 61 -17.98 19.63 4.42
N ALA A 62 -16.67 19.71 4.69
CA ALA A 62 -16.04 18.87 5.71
C ALA A 62 -16.56 19.21 7.11
N ARG A 63 -16.78 20.51 7.41
CA ARG A 63 -17.39 20.96 8.68
C ARG A 63 -18.82 20.43 8.83
N ASP A 64 -19.61 20.49 7.77
CA ASP A 64 -20.98 19.97 7.78
C ASP A 64 -21.00 18.46 8.00
N LEU A 65 -20.13 17.71 7.34
CA LEU A 65 -20.01 16.28 7.55
C LEU A 65 -19.55 15.93 8.97
N ARG A 66 -18.59 16.65 9.55
CA ARG A 66 -18.17 16.49 10.94
C ARG A 66 -19.33 16.74 11.90
N ARG A 67 -20.17 17.75 11.67
CA ARG A 67 -21.37 18.01 12.46
C ARG A 67 -22.34 16.83 12.38
N ILE A 68 -22.63 16.33 11.19
CA ILE A 68 -23.51 15.17 10.99
C ILE A 68 -22.97 13.94 11.74
N VAL A 69 -21.67 13.67 11.65
CA VAL A 69 -21.03 12.53 12.35
C VAL A 69 -21.25 12.68 13.86
N ARG A 70 -20.98 13.86 14.44
CA ARG A 70 -21.17 14.14 15.88
C ARG A 70 -22.61 13.99 16.32
N GLU A 71 -23.56 14.47 15.53
CA GLU A 71 -25.00 14.29 15.79
C GLU A 71 -25.39 12.81 15.85
N GLN A 72 -24.86 11.99 14.93
CA GLN A 72 -25.15 10.55 14.90
C GLN A 72 -24.49 9.81 16.06
N VAL A 73 -23.27 10.20 16.45
CA VAL A 73 -22.55 9.64 17.61
C VAL A 73 -23.28 10.01 18.90
N ALA A 74 -23.71 11.27 19.06
CA ALA A 74 -24.50 11.73 20.20
C ALA A 74 -25.85 10.99 20.31
N ALA A 75 -26.43 10.60 19.18
CA ALA A 75 -27.65 9.78 19.14
C ALA A 75 -27.39 8.29 19.51
N GLY A 76 -26.16 7.92 19.87
CA GLY A 76 -25.80 6.57 20.30
C GLY A 76 -25.64 5.54 19.21
N ARG A 77 -25.56 5.95 17.93
CA ARG A 77 -25.39 5.04 16.80
C ARG A 77 -24.01 4.40 16.80
N SER A 78 -23.91 3.17 16.31
CA SER A 78 -22.65 2.49 16.11
C SER A 78 -21.84 3.11 14.96
N ASP A 79 -20.51 2.92 14.93
CA ASP A 79 -19.62 3.45 13.87
C ASP A 79 -20.03 2.98 12.47
N GLY A 80 -20.50 1.72 12.37
CA GLY A 80 -21.00 1.16 11.13
C GLY A 80 -22.26 1.87 10.62
N GLU A 81 -23.19 2.19 11.53
CA GLU A 81 -24.41 2.93 11.20
C GLU A 81 -24.13 4.36 10.81
N VAL A 82 -23.21 5.04 11.51
CA VAL A 82 -22.80 6.41 11.17
C VAL A 82 -22.17 6.46 9.78
N LYS A 83 -21.20 5.58 9.52
CA LYS A 83 -20.57 5.47 8.20
C LYS A 83 -21.56 5.05 7.11
N GLY A 84 -22.49 4.16 7.44
CA GLY A 84 -23.59 3.76 6.55
C GLY A 84 -24.49 4.92 6.17
N PHE A 85 -24.92 5.72 7.15
CA PHE A 85 -25.76 6.89 6.93
C PHE A 85 -25.11 7.91 5.99
N VAL A 86 -23.82 8.19 6.19
CA VAL A 86 -23.08 9.12 5.33
C VAL A 86 -22.89 8.52 3.94
N HIS A 87 -22.56 7.24 3.85
CA HIS A 87 -22.39 6.52 2.59
C HIS A 87 -23.68 6.49 1.75
N GLU A 88 -24.84 6.25 2.35
CA GLU A 88 -26.13 6.24 1.65
C GLU A 88 -26.45 7.59 1.01
N ARG A 89 -26.02 8.67 1.64
CA ARG A 89 -26.30 10.03 1.19
C ARG A 89 -25.30 10.58 0.19
N TYR A 90 -24.02 10.17 0.29
CA TYR A 90 -22.91 10.73 -0.51
C TYR A 90 -22.21 9.71 -1.41
N GLY A 91 -22.60 8.43 -1.34
CA GLY A 91 -22.07 7.35 -2.17
C GLY A 91 -20.71 6.81 -1.70
N ASP A 92 -20.16 5.87 -2.48
CA ASP A 92 -18.91 5.16 -2.15
C ASP A 92 -17.69 6.08 -2.01
N PHE A 93 -17.71 7.21 -2.72
CA PHE A 93 -16.57 8.13 -2.75
C PHE A 93 -16.29 8.80 -1.41
N VAL A 94 -17.27 8.87 -0.51
CA VAL A 94 -17.11 9.42 0.85
C VAL A 94 -16.25 8.54 1.75
N LEU A 95 -16.05 7.28 1.40
CA LEU A 95 -15.23 6.36 2.17
C LEU A 95 -13.76 6.44 1.73
N LEU A 96 -12.84 6.77 2.66
CA LEU A 96 -11.40 6.72 2.39
C LEU A 96 -10.89 5.29 2.23
N ARG A 97 -11.56 4.34 2.89
CA ARG A 97 -11.26 2.91 2.77
C ARG A 97 -12.39 2.21 2.04
N PRO A 98 -12.12 1.55 0.90
CA PRO A 98 -13.13 0.80 0.18
C PRO A 98 -13.75 -0.28 1.07
N ARG A 99 -15.06 -0.45 0.96
CA ARG A 99 -15.74 -1.57 1.63
C ARG A 99 -15.30 -2.90 1.02
N PHE A 100 -15.15 -3.91 1.85
CA PHE A 100 -14.96 -5.28 1.40
C PHE A 100 -16.28 -5.78 0.78
N THR A 101 -16.32 -5.83 -0.55
CA THR A 101 -17.43 -6.37 -1.33
C THR A 101 -16.94 -7.57 -2.14
N ALA A 102 -17.86 -8.39 -2.66
CA ALA A 102 -17.49 -9.50 -3.54
C ALA A 102 -16.67 -9.03 -4.77
N ALA A 103 -16.98 -7.84 -5.30
CA ALA A 103 -16.24 -7.24 -6.41
C ALA A 103 -14.81 -6.83 -6.01
N THR A 104 -14.65 -6.21 -4.82
CA THR A 104 -13.32 -5.82 -4.32
C THR A 104 -12.51 -7.01 -3.81
N ALA A 105 -13.15 -8.10 -3.36
CA ALA A 105 -12.47 -9.33 -2.94
C ALA A 105 -11.66 -9.95 -4.09
N LEU A 106 -12.20 -9.92 -5.33
CA LEU A 106 -11.48 -10.39 -6.51
C LEU A 106 -10.21 -9.56 -6.77
N LEU A 107 -10.29 -8.25 -6.60
CA LEU A 107 -9.14 -7.34 -6.75
C LEU A 107 -8.05 -7.66 -5.72
N TRP A 108 -8.43 -7.89 -4.47
CA TRP A 108 -7.49 -8.25 -3.40
C TRP A 108 -6.88 -9.65 -3.58
N ALA A 109 -7.61 -10.58 -4.22
CA ALA A 109 -7.10 -11.92 -4.52
C ALA A 109 -6.11 -11.94 -5.70
N THR A 110 -6.16 -10.95 -6.60
CA THR A 110 -5.34 -10.90 -7.83
C THR A 110 -3.84 -11.13 -7.59
N PRO A 111 -3.14 -10.47 -6.64
CA PRO A 111 -1.72 -10.71 -6.44
C PRO A 111 -1.41 -12.14 -5.97
N ALA A 112 -2.26 -12.71 -5.14
CA ALA A 112 -2.08 -14.09 -4.69
C ALA A 112 -2.28 -15.09 -5.84
N VAL A 113 -3.29 -14.90 -6.66
CA VAL A 113 -3.56 -15.72 -7.85
C VAL A 113 -2.43 -15.61 -8.86
N ALA A 114 -1.92 -14.39 -9.11
CA ALA A 114 -0.79 -14.18 -10.01
C ALA A 114 0.49 -14.88 -9.54
N LEU A 115 0.79 -14.80 -8.25
CA LEU A 115 1.95 -15.49 -7.65
C LEU A 115 1.81 -17.01 -7.73
N LEU A 116 0.63 -17.55 -7.43
CA LEU A 116 0.36 -19.00 -7.54
C LEU A 116 0.48 -19.48 -8.99
N ALA A 117 -0.12 -18.76 -9.93
CA ALA A 117 -0.03 -19.10 -11.36
C ALA A 117 1.42 -19.03 -11.84
N GLY A 118 2.17 -17.98 -11.49
CA GLY A 118 3.58 -17.87 -11.82
C GLY A 118 4.43 -19.01 -11.24
N ALA A 119 4.20 -19.36 -9.98
CA ALA A 119 4.89 -20.48 -9.33
C ALA A 119 4.58 -21.83 -10.00
N LEU A 120 3.32 -22.06 -10.36
CA LEU A 120 2.91 -23.28 -11.05
C LEU A 120 3.54 -23.37 -12.44
N LEU A 121 3.50 -22.29 -13.21
CA LEU A 121 4.13 -22.21 -14.54
C LEU A 121 5.65 -22.41 -14.45
N PHE A 122 6.31 -21.81 -13.47
CA PHE A 122 7.74 -21.98 -13.22
C PHE A 122 8.09 -23.44 -12.90
N ARG A 123 7.31 -24.07 -12.02
CA ARG A 123 7.50 -25.51 -11.69
C ARG A 123 7.27 -26.41 -12.90
N ALA A 124 6.21 -26.13 -13.69
CA ALA A 124 5.91 -26.87 -14.89
C ALA A 124 7.04 -26.75 -15.93
N GLY A 125 7.53 -25.52 -16.16
CA GLY A 125 8.64 -25.27 -17.07
C GLY A 125 9.96 -25.91 -16.63
N ARG A 126 10.22 -26.00 -15.31
CA ARG A 126 11.39 -26.73 -14.78
C ARG A 126 11.27 -28.23 -14.96
N ARG A 127 10.07 -28.81 -14.89
CA ARG A 127 9.84 -30.23 -15.14
C ARG A 127 9.97 -30.61 -16.61
N GLN A 128 9.71 -29.66 -17.52
CA GLN A 128 9.77 -29.87 -18.96
C GLN A 128 11.15 -29.57 -19.58
N ARG A 129 12.14 -29.11 -18.77
CA ARG A 129 13.51 -29.04 -19.26
C ARG A 129 14.07 -30.47 -19.21
N PRO A 130 14.18 -31.17 -20.35
CA PRO A 130 14.86 -32.43 -20.39
C PRO A 130 16.31 -32.18 -20.00
N SER A 131 16.86 -33.03 -19.15
CA SER A 131 18.29 -33.03 -18.83
C SER A 131 19.15 -33.25 -20.09
N ASP A 132 18.53 -33.76 -21.17
CA ASP A 132 19.14 -33.97 -22.47
C ASP A 132 19.53 -32.68 -23.22
N GLY A 133 18.80 -31.56 -23.00
CA GLY A 133 19.15 -30.26 -23.59
C GLY A 133 20.43 -29.66 -22.97
N ALA A 134 20.67 -29.86 -21.69
CA ALA A 134 21.90 -29.40 -21.04
C ALA A 134 23.09 -30.30 -21.41
N ALA A 135 22.87 -31.61 -21.57
CA ALA A 135 23.90 -32.53 -22.02
C ALA A 135 24.20 -32.37 -23.51
N ALA A 136 23.20 -32.11 -24.37
CA ALA A 136 23.37 -31.81 -25.76
C ALA A 136 24.02 -30.42 -26.01
N ALA A 137 23.71 -29.42 -25.17
CA ALA A 137 24.39 -28.12 -25.23
C ALA A 137 25.80 -28.17 -24.65
N ALA A 138 26.10 -29.12 -23.77
CA ALA A 138 27.44 -29.31 -23.22
C ALA A 138 28.34 -30.15 -24.15
N ALA A 139 27.78 -30.90 -25.05
CA ALA A 139 28.53 -31.63 -26.06
C ALA A 139 28.75 -30.76 -27.30
N LEU A 140 29.83 -29.96 -27.29
CA LEU A 140 30.29 -29.23 -28.48
C LEU A 140 30.49 -30.20 -29.64
N THR A 141 29.96 -29.85 -30.79
CA THR A 141 30.23 -30.59 -32.01
C THR A 141 31.74 -30.56 -32.32
N GLU A 142 32.25 -31.51 -33.05
CA GLU A 142 33.67 -31.56 -33.47
C GLU A 142 34.09 -30.26 -34.18
N ALA A 143 33.19 -29.68 -34.99
CA ALA A 143 33.43 -28.40 -35.68
C ALA A 143 33.54 -27.22 -34.69
N GLU A 144 32.75 -27.21 -33.63
CA GLU A 144 32.80 -26.18 -32.57
C GLU A 144 34.04 -26.31 -31.72
N ARG A 145 34.45 -27.54 -31.39
CA ARG A 145 35.72 -27.79 -30.67
C ARG A 145 36.92 -27.32 -31.48
N ALA A 146 36.94 -27.64 -32.81
CA ALA A 146 38.00 -27.20 -33.69
C ALA A 146 38.06 -25.67 -33.82
N ARG A 147 36.90 -25.01 -33.76
CA ARG A 147 36.82 -23.54 -33.83
C ARG A 147 37.29 -22.91 -32.49
N LEU A 148 36.94 -23.49 -31.36
CA LEU A 148 37.44 -23.07 -30.03
C LEU A 148 38.95 -23.22 -29.94
N ALA A 149 39.50 -24.37 -30.34
CA ALA A 149 40.95 -24.60 -30.35
C ALA A 149 41.72 -23.59 -31.21
N ARG A 150 41.15 -23.17 -32.35
CA ARG A 150 41.76 -22.10 -33.18
C ARG A 150 41.71 -20.72 -32.51
N LEU A 151 40.66 -20.41 -31.74
CA LEU A 151 40.51 -19.14 -31.00
C LEU A 151 41.48 -19.11 -29.81
N GLU A 152 41.64 -20.22 -29.10
CA GLU A 152 42.57 -20.32 -27.99
C GLU A 152 44.05 -20.16 -28.44
N THR A 153 44.40 -20.77 -29.61
CA THR A 153 45.74 -20.60 -30.17
C THR A 153 45.98 -19.19 -30.72
N ALA A 154 44.95 -18.51 -31.23
CA ALA A 154 45.05 -17.14 -31.71
C ALA A 154 45.06 -16.11 -30.58
N GLY A 155 44.36 -16.38 -29.45
CA GLY A 155 44.28 -15.48 -28.29
C GLY A 155 45.44 -15.62 -27.30
N GLY A 156 46.22 -16.71 -27.37
CA GLY A 156 47.35 -16.97 -26.46
C GLY A 156 48.64 -16.18 -26.75
N GLY A 157 48.64 -15.35 -27.81
CA GLY A 157 49.83 -14.64 -28.25
C GLY A 157 50.05 -13.23 -27.70
N ASP A 158 49.13 -12.68 -26.94
CA ASP A 158 49.23 -11.28 -26.43
C ASP A 158 49.15 -11.25 -24.92
N LYS A 159 50.21 -11.67 -24.26
CA LYS A 159 50.44 -11.38 -22.86
C LYS A 159 51.57 -10.35 -22.78
N PRO A 160 51.27 -9.07 -22.54
CA PRO A 160 52.32 -8.08 -22.30
C PRO A 160 53.09 -8.43 -21.02
N ALA A 161 54.42 -8.32 -21.15
CA ALA A 161 55.39 -8.50 -20.07
C ALA A 161 55.30 -7.33 -19.03
#